data_d5a9b0c86f080cc3a2c55709162f5ac0
#
_entry.id   d5a9b0c86f080cc3a2c55709162f5ac0
#
_cell.length_a   1.000
_cell.length_b   1.000
_cell.length_c   1.000
_cell.angle_alpha   90.00
_cell.angle_beta   90.00
_cell.angle_gamma   90.00
#
_symmetry.space_group_name_H-M   'P 1'
#
loop_
_entity.id
_entity.type
_entity.pdbx_description
1 polymer ?
#
loop_
_entity_poly.entity_id
_entity_poly.type
_entity_poly.pdbx_seq_one_letter_code
_entity_poly.pdbx_strand_id
1 'polypeptide(L)'
;MKSLLTLMMVVALLPAVMATAPLPAFFKVGHRGTRGLMPENTIPAMIRAIEDGANTLEFDVHITKDGKVVVYHDASFDPAYTTKPDGSEIQPSERGNYIFYQMNYNDIRPFRIGEKPYSKFPQQQRMRTYAPLLSEMIDSVEAYNKMHHKAPVYYLLEIKSSEKTDGKEQPAPEEYVEKLMEVKQLKKLGHRLLIQSFDMRPLQVLHQKYPKVILGFLTGDKNVSLYQQLEGLGFLPKFYNPHFSLVTKELLDYCHSKGMKVVPWTVADIEDMKRLKAMGADGIITDYPDRFNKL
;
A
#
# COMPACT_ATOMS: atom_id res chain seq x y z
N MET A 1 -10.99 74.67 -8.18
CA MET A 1 -10.10 73.61 -7.78
C MET A 1 -10.96 72.41 -7.38
N LYS A 2 -11.12 71.40 -8.26
CA LYS A 2 -11.88 70.17 -7.97
C LYS A 2 -10.90 69.07 -7.65
N SER A 3 -10.91 68.64 -6.40
CA SER A 3 -10.05 67.50 -5.94
C SER A 3 -10.70 66.19 -6.36
N LEU A 4 -9.96 65.40 -7.15
CA LEU A 4 -10.37 64.03 -7.59
C LEU A 4 -9.84 63.06 -6.52
N LEU A 5 -10.72 62.45 -5.72
CA LEU A 5 -10.37 61.36 -4.82
C LEU A 5 -10.34 60.04 -5.62
N THR A 6 -9.15 59.50 -5.83
CA THR A 6 -8.99 58.16 -6.46
C THR A 6 -9.16 57.11 -5.39
N LEU A 7 -10.25 56.34 -5.45
CA LEU A 7 -10.54 55.21 -4.57
C LEU A 7 -9.74 53.99 -5.06
N MET A 8 -8.66 53.64 -4.37
CA MET A 8 -7.93 52.37 -4.62
C MET A 8 -8.73 51.20 -4.05
N MET A 9 -9.28 50.38 -4.94
CA MET A 9 -9.94 49.13 -4.58
C MET A 9 -8.87 48.04 -4.36
N VAL A 10 -8.58 47.70 -3.07
CA VAL A 10 -7.72 46.59 -2.72
C VAL A 10 -8.52 45.31 -2.89
N VAL A 11 -8.26 44.58 -3.96
CA VAL A 11 -8.79 43.21 -4.17
C VAL A 11 -7.96 42.29 -3.31
N ALA A 12 -8.49 41.88 -2.16
CA ALA A 12 -7.92 40.80 -1.34
C ALA A 12 -8.09 39.45 -2.08
N LEU A 13 -7.01 38.95 -2.67
CA LEU A 13 -6.97 37.57 -3.16
C LEU A 13 -6.98 36.64 -1.93
N LEU A 14 -8.17 36.12 -1.61
CA LEU A 14 -8.28 34.99 -0.67
C LEU A 14 -7.60 33.79 -1.32
N PRO A 15 -6.67 33.09 -0.62
CA PRO A 15 -6.09 31.86 -1.16
C PRO A 15 -7.22 30.85 -1.36
N ALA A 16 -7.37 30.38 -2.58
CA ALA A 16 -8.27 29.26 -2.87
C ALA A 16 -7.80 28.05 -2.07
N VAL A 17 -8.51 27.70 -1.01
CA VAL A 17 -8.34 26.43 -0.33
C VAL A 17 -8.73 25.35 -1.34
N MET A 18 -7.74 24.74 -1.98
CA MET A 18 -7.99 23.58 -2.82
C MET A 18 -8.60 22.50 -1.92
N ALA A 19 -9.90 22.29 -2.04
CA ALA A 19 -10.58 21.18 -1.37
C ALA A 19 -9.90 19.90 -1.83
N THR A 20 -9.33 19.13 -0.90
CA THR A 20 -8.79 17.80 -1.21
C THR A 20 -9.94 16.93 -1.70
N ALA A 21 -9.75 16.23 -2.81
CA ALA A 21 -10.78 15.32 -3.31
C ALA A 21 -11.17 14.33 -2.20
N PRO A 22 -12.47 14.04 -2.03
CA PRO A 22 -12.91 13.13 -0.97
C PRO A 22 -12.37 11.73 -1.23
N LEU A 23 -12.12 10.98 -0.13
CA LEU A 23 -11.77 9.57 -0.20
C LEU A 23 -12.87 8.78 -0.95
N PRO A 24 -12.53 7.68 -1.62
CA PRO A 24 -13.52 6.82 -2.29
C PRO A 24 -14.67 6.44 -1.36
N ALA A 25 -15.88 6.40 -1.88
CA ALA A 25 -17.03 5.89 -1.15
C ALA A 25 -16.86 4.40 -0.79
N PHE A 26 -16.17 3.65 -1.66
CA PHE A 26 -15.79 2.27 -1.46
C PHE A 26 -14.40 2.02 -2.03
N PHE A 27 -13.49 1.48 -1.19
CA PHE A 27 -12.12 1.15 -1.57
C PHE A 27 -12.07 -0.20 -2.28
N LYS A 28 -11.86 -0.17 -3.59
CA LYS A 28 -11.60 -1.34 -4.43
C LYS A 28 -10.09 -1.55 -4.49
N VAL A 29 -9.54 -2.35 -3.57
CA VAL A 29 -8.10 -2.44 -3.37
C VAL A 29 -7.54 -3.68 -4.05
N GLY A 30 -6.63 -3.46 -5.01
CA GLY A 30 -5.87 -4.54 -5.63
C GLY A 30 -4.66 -4.91 -4.76
N HIS A 31 -4.68 -6.11 -4.16
CA HIS A 31 -3.64 -6.63 -3.26
C HIS A 31 -2.36 -6.97 -4.03
N ARG A 32 -1.27 -6.30 -3.67
CA ARG A 32 0.02 -6.34 -4.39
C ARG A 32 -0.16 -6.10 -5.89
N GLY A 33 -1.06 -5.15 -6.23
CA GLY A 33 -1.63 -4.98 -7.55
C GLY A 33 -2.77 -5.95 -7.81
N THR A 34 -2.52 -7.07 -8.46
CA THR A 34 -3.47 -8.15 -8.73
C THR A 34 -2.77 -9.50 -8.65
N ARG A 35 -2.36 -9.90 -7.45
CA ARG A 35 -1.54 -11.09 -7.20
C ARG A 35 -2.13 -12.37 -7.80
N GLY A 36 -3.45 -12.48 -7.87
CA GLY A 36 -4.12 -13.63 -8.45
C GLY A 36 -3.92 -13.78 -9.96
N LEU A 37 -3.64 -12.66 -10.66
CA LEU A 37 -3.63 -12.61 -12.14
C LEU A 37 -2.28 -12.22 -12.73
N MET A 38 -1.41 -11.50 -11.98
CA MET A 38 -0.10 -11.02 -12.42
C MET A 38 0.95 -11.23 -11.31
N PRO A 39 2.25 -11.29 -11.65
CA PRO A 39 3.31 -11.33 -10.65
C PRO A 39 3.20 -10.18 -9.66
N GLU A 40 3.06 -10.51 -8.37
CA GLU A 40 2.78 -9.58 -7.28
C GLU A 40 3.83 -8.49 -7.12
N ASN A 41 3.43 -7.31 -6.62
CA ASN A 41 4.32 -6.20 -6.29
C ASN A 41 5.16 -5.70 -7.48
N THR A 42 4.63 -5.79 -8.69
CA THR A 42 5.28 -5.38 -9.93
C THR A 42 4.48 -4.30 -10.66
N ILE A 43 5.15 -3.51 -11.50
CA ILE A 43 4.49 -2.47 -12.30
C ILE A 43 3.36 -3.05 -13.16
N PRO A 44 3.54 -4.18 -13.89
CA PRO A 44 2.45 -4.80 -14.64
C PRO A 44 1.25 -5.19 -13.77
N ALA A 45 1.48 -5.67 -12.53
CA ALA A 45 0.38 -6.02 -11.62
C ALA A 45 -0.43 -4.78 -11.19
N MET A 46 0.24 -3.65 -10.97
CA MET A 46 -0.42 -2.38 -10.61
C MET A 46 -1.26 -1.85 -11.77
N ILE A 47 -0.72 -1.87 -12.99
CA ILE A 47 -1.43 -1.43 -14.20
C ILE A 47 -2.66 -2.33 -14.44
N ARG A 48 -2.48 -3.64 -14.37
CA ARG A 48 -3.57 -4.59 -14.55
C ARG A 48 -4.67 -4.40 -13.50
N ALA A 49 -4.35 -4.13 -12.25
CA ALA A 49 -5.35 -3.86 -11.22
C ALA A 49 -6.21 -2.63 -11.55
N ILE A 50 -5.63 -1.58 -12.14
CA ILE A 50 -6.36 -0.40 -12.61
C ILE A 50 -7.31 -0.76 -13.76
N GLU A 51 -6.84 -1.57 -14.70
CA GLU A 51 -7.65 -2.05 -15.84
C GLU A 51 -8.84 -2.89 -15.35
N ASP A 52 -8.63 -3.69 -14.31
CA ASP A 52 -9.65 -4.52 -13.66
C ASP A 52 -10.57 -3.72 -12.72
N GLY A 53 -10.41 -2.39 -12.61
CA GLY A 53 -11.31 -1.49 -11.91
C GLY A 53 -10.96 -1.19 -10.45
N ALA A 54 -9.75 -1.52 -10.00
CA ALA A 54 -9.25 -1.06 -8.71
C ALA A 54 -9.11 0.48 -8.70
N ASN A 55 -9.51 1.12 -7.61
CA ASN A 55 -9.28 2.55 -7.37
C ASN A 55 -8.17 2.80 -6.35
N THR A 56 -7.64 1.73 -5.76
CA THR A 56 -6.57 1.75 -4.76
C THR A 56 -5.63 0.58 -5.04
N LEU A 57 -4.35 0.86 -5.05
CA LEU A 57 -3.29 -0.14 -5.24
C LEU A 57 -2.62 -0.38 -3.90
N GLU A 58 -2.64 -1.62 -3.47
CA GLU A 58 -1.92 -2.05 -2.28
C GLU A 58 -0.60 -2.71 -2.69
N PHE A 59 0.46 -2.47 -1.93
CA PHE A 59 1.79 -3.01 -2.14
C PHE A 59 2.66 -2.89 -0.89
N ASP A 60 3.68 -3.75 -0.81
CA ASP A 60 4.59 -3.88 0.31
C ASP A 60 5.96 -3.26 -0.02
N VAL A 61 6.63 -2.68 0.97
CA VAL A 61 7.94 -2.07 0.77
C VAL A 61 8.97 -2.53 1.79
N HIS A 62 10.24 -2.53 1.37
CA HIS A 62 11.42 -2.75 2.20
C HIS A 62 12.49 -1.70 1.91
N ILE A 63 13.40 -1.49 2.87
CA ILE A 63 14.58 -0.65 2.71
C ILE A 63 15.76 -1.54 2.28
N THR A 64 16.51 -1.10 1.28
CA THR A 64 17.73 -1.78 0.82
C THR A 64 18.96 -1.30 1.59
N LYS A 65 20.10 -2.00 1.46
CA LYS A 65 21.37 -1.63 2.08
C LYS A 65 21.81 -0.21 1.70
N ASP A 66 21.57 0.21 0.46
CA ASP A 66 21.89 1.55 -0.03
C ASP A 66 20.75 2.56 0.20
N GLY A 67 19.83 2.26 1.13
CA GLY A 67 18.78 3.17 1.60
C GLY A 67 17.66 3.46 0.58
N LYS A 68 17.54 2.66 -0.48
CA LYS A 68 16.44 2.76 -1.45
C LYS A 68 15.22 1.99 -0.96
N VAL A 69 14.05 2.35 -1.47
CA VAL A 69 12.79 1.68 -1.15
C VAL A 69 12.40 0.76 -2.31
N VAL A 70 12.43 -0.55 -2.08
CA VAL A 70 12.05 -1.59 -3.05
C VAL A 70 10.65 -2.11 -2.75
N VAL A 71 9.89 -2.45 -3.80
CA VAL A 71 8.53 -3.00 -3.68
C VAL A 71 8.61 -4.51 -3.75
N TYR A 72 8.31 -5.18 -2.64
CA TYR A 72 8.27 -6.63 -2.50
C TYR A 72 7.62 -7.01 -1.17
N HIS A 73 7.04 -8.22 -1.05
CA HIS A 73 6.32 -8.63 0.17
C HIS A 73 7.24 -9.10 1.30
N ASP A 74 8.09 -10.09 1.02
CA ASP A 74 8.98 -10.66 2.03
C ASP A 74 10.28 -9.86 2.13
N ALA A 75 10.98 -9.95 3.23
CA ALA A 75 12.27 -9.27 3.43
C ALA A 75 13.40 -9.79 2.52
N SER A 76 13.17 -10.92 1.83
CA SER A 76 14.09 -11.57 0.89
C SER A 76 13.34 -12.17 -0.27
N PHE A 77 14.02 -12.49 -1.36
CA PHE A 77 13.40 -13.15 -2.51
C PHE A 77 12.76 -14.48 -2.13
N ASP A 78 11.49 -14.68 -2.57
CA ASP A 78 10.78 -15.94 -2.43
C ASP A 78 11.17 -16.90 -3.57
N PRO A 79 11.76 -18.07 -3.25
CA PRO A 79 12.13 -19.07 -4.24
C PRO A 79 10.96 -19.60 -5.09
N ALA A 80 9.73 -19.47 -4.59
CA ALA A 80 8.55 -20.02 -5.27
C ALA A 80 8.27 -19.34 -6.61
N TYR A 81 8.59 -18.05 -6.76
CA TYR A 81 8.28 -17.27 -7.97
C TYR A 81 9.42 -16.38 -8.45
N THR A 82 10.61 -16.45 -7.81
CA THR A 82 11.79 -15.67 -8.21
C THR A 82 12.91 -16.61 -8.69
N THR A 83 13.65 -16.16 -9.71
CA THR A 83 14.89 -16.80 -10.19
C THR A 83 16.06 -15.82 -10.13
N LYS A 84 17.28 -16.36 -10.01
CA LYS A 84 18.53 -15.60 -10.02
C LYS A 84 18.77 -14.92 -11.37
N PRO A 85 19.68 -13.94 -11.46
CA PRO A 85 20.01 -13.24 -12.70
C PRO A 85 20.43 -14.16 -13.86
N ASP A 86 21.14 -15.25 -13.57
CA ASP A 86 21.54 -16.26 -14.54
C ASP A 86 20.41 -17.21 -14.96
N GLY A 87 19.25 -17.10 -14.33
CA GLY A 87 18.07 -17.95 -14.58
C GLY A 87 18.01 -19.21 -13.72
N SER A 88 19.01 -19.47 -12.88
CA SER A 88 18.97 -20.59 -11.93
C SER A 88 17.96 -20.33 -10.80
N GLU A 89 17.52 -21.41 -10.16
CA GLU A 89 16.59 -21.31 -9.04
C GLU A 89 17.28 -20.90 -7.75
N ILE A 90 16.55 -20.14 -6.92
CA ILE A 90 16.92 -19.91 -5.53
C ILE A 90 16.54 -21.14 -4.74
N GLN A 91 17.50 -21.79 -4.08
CA GLN A 91 17.18 -22.89 -3.17
C GLN A 91 16.59 -22.33 -1.86
N PRO A 92 15.65 -23.03 -1.20
CA PRO A 92 15.09 -22.57 0.07
C PRO A 92 16.14 -22.26 1.14
N SER A 93 17.24 -23.01 1.18
CA SER A 93 18.37 -22.79 2.08
C SER A 93 19.20 -21.53 1.79
N GLU A 94 19.11 -20.99 0.56
CA GLU A 94 19.82 -19.79 0.13
C GLU A 94 19.04 -18.50 0.43
N ARG A 95 17.76 -18.59 0.83
CA ARG A 95 16.87 -17.44 0.99
C ARG A 95 17.47 -16.34 1.87
N GLY A 96 18.14 -16.72 2.95
CA GLY A 96 18.83 -15.81 3.87
C GLY A 96 19.98 -15.01 3.23
N ASN A 97 20.49 -15.42 2.07
CA ASN A 97 21.54 -14.70 1.34
C ASN A 97 21.01 -13.50 0.55
N TYR A 98 19.69 -13.36 0.42
CA TYR A 98 19.05 -12.38 -0.46
C TYR A 98 18.12 -11.43 0.30
N ILE A 99 18.49 -11.07 1.53
CA ILE A 99 17.77 -10.10 2.36
C ILE A 99 17.98 -8.70 1.79
N PHE A 100 16.93 -7.97 1.47
CA PHE A 100 17.01 -6.66 0.81
C PHE A 100 17.77 -5.63 1.62
N TYR A 101 17.62 -5.61 2.93
CA TYR A 101 18.36 -4.69 3.82
C TYR A 101 19.87 -4.93 3.83
N GLN A 102 20.33 -6.09 3.32
CA GLN A 102 21.73 -6.46 3.19
C GLN A 102 22.26 -6.36 1.75
N MET A 103 21.40 -6.02 0.77
CA MET A 103 21.73 -5.92 -0.64
C MET A 103 21.56 -4.49 -1.16
N ASN A 104 22.48 -4.03 -2.03
CA ASN A 104 22.24 -2.82 -2.80
C ASN A 104 21.19 -3.06 -3.89
N TYR A 105 20.44 -2.04 -4.27
CA TYR A 105 19.39 -2.20 -5.28
C TYR A 105 19.92 -2.69 -6.64
N ASN A 106 21.13 -2.28 -7.02
CA ASN A 106 21.74 -2.76 -8.27
C ASN A 106 21.96 -4.28 -8.29
N ASP A 107 22.10 -4.91 -7.12
CA ASP A 107 22.20 -6.36 -6.97
C ASP A 107 20.83 -7.04 -6.90
N ILE A 108 19.80 -6.31 -6.46
CA ILE A 108 18.39 -6.77 -6.40
C ILE A 108 17.74 -6.76 -7.79
N ARG A 109 17.93 -5.65 -8.54
CA ARG A 109 17.25 -5.38 -9.81
C ARG A 109 17.37 -6.48 -10.89
N PRO A 110 18.49 -7.23 -11.01
CA PRO A 110 18.63 -8.29 -12.01
C PRO A 110 17.83 -9.57 -11.73
N PHE A 111 17.33 -9.78 -10.50
CA PHE A 111 16.51 -10.96 -10.20
C PHE A 111 15.19 -10.93 -10.98
N ARG A 112 14.73 -12.12 -11.39
CA ARG A 112 13.59 -12.27 -12.28
C ARG A 112 12.38 -12.78 -11.52
N ILE A 113 11.26 -12.09 -11.64
CA ILE A 113 9.99 -12.40 -10.98
C ILE A 113 8.97 -12.80 -12.04
N GLY A 114 8.17 -13.83 -11.79
CA GLY A 114 7.01 -14.21 -12.59
C GLY A 114 7.29 -15.06 -13.83
N GLU A 115 8.53 -15.47 -14.08
CA GLU A 115 8.84 -16.45 -15.14
C GLU A 115 8.42 -17.88 -14.73
N LYS A 116 8.47 -18.18 -13.43
CA LYS A 116 8.08 -19.48 -12.87
C LYS A 116 6.57 -19.59 -12.73
N PRO A 117 5.97 -20.79 -12.91
CA PRO A 117 4.59 -21.04 -12.49
C PRO A 117 4.48 -20.85 -10.97
N TYR A 118 3.47 -20.13 -10.52
CA TYR A 118 3.22 -19.96 -9.10
C TYR A 118 2.00 -20.78 -8.69
N SER A 119 2.22 -21.91 -8.00
CA SER A 119 1.17 -22.89 -7.69
C SER A 119 0.02 -22.32 -6.84
N LYS A 120 0.29 -21.33 -5.99
CA LYS A 120 -0.76 -20.64 -5.21
C LYS A 120 -1.72 -19.84 -6.09
N PHE A 121 -1.28 -19.37 -7.25
CA PHE A 121 -2.04 -18.57 -8.19
C PHE A 121 -1.90 -19.12 -9.61
N PRO A 122 -2.55 -20.25 -9.92
CA PRO A 122 -2.38 -20.94 -11.22
C PRO A 122 -2.92 -20.12 -12.41
N GLN A 123 -3.76 -19.10 -12.16
CA GLN A 123 -4.26 -18.16 -13.18
C GLN A 123 -3.32 -17.00 -13.45
N GLN A 124 -2.25 -16.84 -12.67
CA GLN A 124 -1.31 -15.74 -12.81
C GLN A 124 -0.61 -15.81 -14.17
N GLN A 125 -0.66 -14.70 -14.90
CA GLN A 125 0.04 -14.60 -16.18
C GLN A 125 1.55 -14.64 -15.96
N ARG A 126 2.21 -15.56 -16.65
CA ARG A 126 3.68 -15.68 -16.61
C ARG A 126 4.30 -14.57 -17.45
N MET A 127 5.25 -13.87 -16.87
CA MET A 127 6.04 -12.86 -17.56
C MET A 127 7.35 -12.61 -16.82
N ARG A 128 8.36 -12.14 -17.52
CA ARG A 128 9.60 -11.68 -16.89
C ARG A 128 9.44 -10.25 -16.40
N THR A 129 9.55 -10.07 -15.11
CA THR A 129 9.57 -8.76 -14.46
C THR A 129 10.58 -8.76 -13.29
N TYR A 130 10.54 -7.79 -12.40
CA TYR A 130 11.51 -7.58 -11.32
C TYR A 130 10.86 -6.84 -10.15
N ALA A 131 11.58 -6.74 -9.02
CA ALA A 131 11.20 -5.93 -7.87
C ALA A 131 11.52 -4.44 -8.17
N PRO A 132 10.52 -3.57 -8.42
CA PRO A 132 10.79 -2.18 -8.78
C PRO A 132 11.15 -1.34 -7.56
N LEU A 133 11.83 -0.20 -7.78
CA LEU A 133 11.84 0.87 -6.77
C LEU A 133 10.45 1.46 -6.62
N LEU A 134 10.11 1.88 -5.40
CA LEU A 134 8.86 2.57 -5.10
C LEU A 134 8.67 3.81 -6.00
N SER A 135 9.73 4.59 -6.20
CA SER A 135 9.71 5.76 -7.09
C SER A 135 9.37 5.40 -8.54
N GLU A 136 10.01 4.35 -9.06
CA GLU A 136 9.78 3.84 -10.42
C GLU A 136 8.34 3.34 -10.61
N MET A 137 7.83 2.59 -9.62
CA MET A 137 6.45 2.09 -9.67
C MET A 137 5.43 3.22 -9.68
N ILE A 138 5.57 4.21 -8.79
CA ILE A 138 4.63 5.35 -8.74
C ILE A 138 4.69 6.15 -10.05
N ASP A 139 5.90 6.50 -10.53
CA ASP A 139 6.05 7.26 -11.77
C ASP A 139 5.44 6.50 -12.97
N SER A 140 5.60 5.17 -13.04
CA SER A 140 5.03 4.33 -14.09
C SER A 140 3.50 4.30 -14.04
N VAL A 141 2.91 4.15 -12.86
CA VAL A 141 1.45 4.14 -12.65
C VAL A 141 0.84 5.51 -12.99
N GLU A 142 1.44 6.60 -12.50
CA GLU A 142 0.96 7.95 -12.79
C GLU A 142 1.08 8.29 -14.31
N ALA A 143 2.17 7.86 -14.96
CA ALA A 143 2.33 8.00 -16.40
C ALA A 143 1.29 7.21 -17.20
N TYR A 144 1.01 5.96 -16.78
CA TYR A 144 -0.03 5.12 -17.38
C TYR A 144 -1.41 5.77 -17.26
N ASN A 145 -1.80 6.20 -16.05
CA ASN A 145 -3.08 6.85 -15.82
C ASN A 145 -3.26 8.11 -16.66
N LYS A 146 -2.23 8.94 -16.75
CA LYS A 146 -2.23 10.14 -17.59
C LYS A 146 -2.40 9.81 -19.07
N MET A 147 -1.62 8.84 -19.58
CA MET A 147 -1.63 8.42 -20.99
C MET A 147 -2.99 7.85 -21.42
N HIS A 148 -3.62 7.07 -20.54
CA HIS A 148 -4.89 6.38 -20.80
C HIS A 148 -6.12 7.10 -20.25
N HIS A 149 -5.96 8.37 -19.81
CA HIS A 149 -7.05 9.20 -19.25
C HIS A 149 -7.82 8.50 -18.11
N LYS A 150 -7.12 7.69 -17.30
CA LYS A 150 -7.70 7.03 -16.12
C LYS A 150 -7.81 8.00 -14.96
N ALA A 151 -8.78 7.77 -14.08
CA ALA A 151 -8.88 8.51 -12.83
C ALA A 151 -7.63 8.25 -11.96
N PRO A 152 -7.17 9.25 -11.18
CA PRO A 152 -6.09 9.04 -10.21
C PRO A 152 -6.46 7.95 -9.20
N VAL A 153 -5.53 7.03 -8.93
CA VAL A 153 -5.70 5.97 -7.94
C VAL A 153 -5.09 6.37 -6.59
N TYR A 154 -5.53 5.70 -5.53
CA TYR A 154 -4.94 5.75 -4.21
C TYR A 154 -3.85 4.69 -4.08
N TYR A 155 -2.87 4.95 -3.21
CA TYR A 155 -1.74 4.08 -2.92
C TYR A 155 -1.80 3.66 -1.46
N LEU A 156 -2.03 2.39 -1.20
CA LEU A 156 -2.06 1.79 0.13
C LEU A 156 -0.75 1.02 0.36
N LEU A 157 0.24 1.72 0.88
CA LEU A 157 1.58 1.22 1.12
C LEU A 157 1.64 0.47 2.45
N GLU A 158 2.12 -0.77 2.46
CA GLU A 158 2.41 -1.52 3.68
C GLU A 158 3.89 -1.43 4.04
N ILE A 159 4.19 -0.95 5.26
CA ILE A 159 5.52 -1.05 5.87
C ILE A 159 5.68 -2.45 6.45
N LYS A 160 6.65 -3.19 5.90
CA LYS A 160 7.01 -4.53 6.39
C LYS A 160 8.12 -4.41 7.42
N SER A 161 7.77 -4.52 8.69
CA SER A 161 8.73 -4.49 9.80
C SER A 161 8.29 -5.39 10.96
N SER A 162 9.26 -5.77 11.79
CA SER A 162 9.05 -6.58 12.99
C SER A 162 10.18 -6.32 13.97
N GLU A 163 9.87 -6.11 15.24
CA GLU A 163 10.86 -5.92 16.31
C GLU A 163 11.90 -7.05 16.34
N LYS A 164 11.49 -8.27 16.00
CA LYS A 164 12.37 -9.45 16.02
C LYS A 164 13.48 -9.41 14.97
N THR A 165 13.32 -8.61 13.92
CA THR A 165 14.22 -8.59 12.76
C THR A 165 14.85 -7.22 12.52
N ASP A 166 14.65 -6.25 13.44
CA ASP A 166 15.30 -4.94 13.39
C ASP A 166 16.82 -5.07 13.29
N GLY A 167 17.41 -4.29 12.40
CA GLY A 167 18.85 -4.30 12.10
C GLY A 167 19.33 -5.49 11.26
N LYS A 168 18.43 -6.45 10.92
CA LYS A 168 18.75 -7.64 10.12
C LYS A 168 17.99 -7.66 8.79
N GLU A 169 16.67 -7.49 8.83
CA GLU A 169 15.80 -7.53 7.65
C GLU A 169 15.28 -6.13 7.29
N GLN A 170 15.28 -5.23 8.26
CA GLN A 170 14.90 -3.82 8.09
C GLN A 170 15.63 -2.95 9.13
N PRO A 171 15.69 -1.62 8.94
CA PRO A 171 16.16 -0.68 9.96
C PRO A 171 15.16 -0.54 11.12
N ALA A 172 15.56 0.14 12.20
CA ALA A 172 14.66 0.55 13.26
C ALA A 172 13.52 1.44 12.70
N PRO A 173 12.35 1.52 13.38
CA PRO A 173 11.16 2.22 12.86
C PRO A 173 11.40 3.67 12.46
N GLU A 174 12.19 4.42 13.21
CA GLU A 174 12.52 5.83 12.92
C GLU A 174 13.27 5.97 11.61
N GLU A 175 14.34 5.19 11.43
CA GLU A 175 15.15 5.20 10.21
C GLU A 175 14.32 4.70 9.02
N TYR A 176 13.50 3.66 9.22
CA TYR A 176 12.62 3.15 8.16
C TYR A 176 11.69 4.24 7.64
N VAL A 177 11.00 4.93 8.55
CA VAL A 177 10.07 6.01 8.20
C VAL A 177 10.82 7.17 7.53
N GLU A 178 12.00 7.55 8.01
CA GLU A 178 12.81 8.61 7.40
C GLU A 178 13.18 8.26 5.96
N LYS A 179 13.75 7.08 5.71
CA LYS A 179 14.09 6.60 4.36
C LYS A 179 12.86 6.53 3.44
N LEU A 180 11.75 6.03 3.94
CA LEU A 180 10.50 5.97 3.18
C LEU A 180 10.03 7.38 2.78
N MET A 181 9.99 8.32 3.72
CA MET A 181 9.45 9.67 3.47
C MET A 181 10.42 10.59 2.69
N GLU A 182 11.68 10.16 2.47
CA GLU A 182 12.61 10.78 1.52
C GLU A 182 12.19 10.57 0.06
N VAL A 183 11.38 9.55 -0.25
CA VAL A 183 10.90 9.26 -1.62
C VAL A 183 10.01 10.41 -2.13
N LYS A 184 10.55 11.17 -3.08
CA LYS A 184 9.91 12.40 -3.59
C LYS A 184 8.51 12.17 -4.17
N GLN A 185 8.26 11.00 -4.76
CA GLN A 185 6.99 10.62 -5.35
C GLN A 185 5.88 10.60 -4.31
N LEU A 186 6.14 10.13 -3.08
CA LEU A 186 5.14 10.10 -2.00
C LEU A 186 4.60 11.49 -1.66
N LYS A 187 5.46 12.52 -1.69
CA LYS A 187 5.05 13.91 -1.44
C LYS A 187 4.07 14.44 -2.49
N LYS A 188 4.17 13.96 -3.74
CA LYS A 188 3.29 14.36 -4.83
C LYS A 188 1.90 13.70 -4.75
N LEU A 189 1.77 12.57 -4.07
CA LEU A 189 0.50 11.87 -3.92
C LEU A 189 -0.48 12.61 -2.99
N GLY A 190 0.03 13.34 -2.00
CA GLY A 190 -0.80 14.07 -1.03
C GLY A 190 -1.78 13.14 -0.31
N HIS A 191 -3.07 13.46 -0.36
CA HIS A 191 -4.14 12.69 0.28
C HIS A 191 -4.41 11.31 -0.37
N ARG A 192 -3.78 11.02 -1.50
CA ARG A 192 -3.86 9.69 -2.15
C ARG A 192 -2.88 8.67 -1.58
N LEU A 193 -1.97 9.10 -0.68
CA LEU A 193 -1.07 8.21 0.04
C LEU A 193 -1.72 7.75 1.35
N LEU A 194 -1.87 6.43 1.47
CA LEU A 194 -2.27 5.74 2.68
C LEU A 194 -1.12 4.81 3.08
N ILE A 195 -0.75 4.78 4.36
CA ILE A 195 0.29 3.88 4.86
C ILE A 195 -0.30 2.99 5.93
N GLN A 196 -0.05 1.68 5.82
CA GLN A 196 -0.49 0.67 6.77
C GLN A 196 0.67 -0.20 7.26
N SER A 197 0.50 -0.84 8.39
CA SER A 197 1.44 -1.84 8.92
C SER A 197 0.76 -2.72 9.95
N PHE A 198 1.26 -3.95 10.14
CA PHE A 198 1.01 -4.79 11.30
C PHE A 198 1.81 -4.34 12.51
N ASP A 199 2.99 -3.75 12.29
CA ASP A 199 3.84 -3.20 13.33
C ASP A 199 3.34 -1.79 13.72
N MET A 200 2.99 -1.61 14.98
CA MET A 200 2.49 -0.33 15.48
C MET A 200 3.58 0.76 15.51
N ARG A 201 4.83 0.37 15.68
CA ARG A 201 5.96 1.28 15.91
C ARG A 201 6.17 2.27 14.74
N PRO A 202 6.29 1.85 13.46
CA PRO A 202 6.41 2.81 12.35
C PRO A 202 5.15 3.67 12.19
N LEU A 203 3.95 3.18 12.52
CA LEU A 203 2.72 3.98 12.50
C LEU A 203 2.74 5.07 13.58
N GLN A 204 3.26 4.77 14.77
CA GLN A 204 3.45 5.75 15.85
C GLN A 204 4.44 6.85 15.44
N VAL A 205 5.57 6.49 14.81
CA VAL A 205 6.53 7.45 14.27
C VAL A 205 5.89 8.33 13.20
N LEU A 206 5.13 7.74 12.27
CA LEU A 206 4.41 8.48 11.22
C LEU A 206 3.37 9.43 11.82
N HIS A 207 2.60 8.98 12.81
CA HIS A 207 1.60 9.80 13.48
C HIS A 207 2.22 11.04 14.12
N GLN A 208 3.38 10.91 14.74
CA GLN A 208 4.08 12.01 15.41
C GLN A 208 4.76 12.96 14.42
N LYS A 209 5.54 12.40 13.46
CA LYS A 209 6.39 13.20 12.55
C LYS A 209 5.67 13.67 11.28
N TYR A 210 4.64 12.93 10.82
CA TYR A 210 3.94 13.18 9.55
C TYR A 210 2.41 13.15 9.70
N PRO A 211 1.81 14.05 10.51
CA PRO A 211 0.39 13.97 10.91
C PRO A 211 -0.61 14.13 9.77
N LYS A 212 -0.16 14.50 8.57
CA LYS A 212 -1.01 14.60 7.37
C LYS A 212 -1.11 13.30 6.59
N VAL A 213 -0.27 12.30 6.90
CA VAL A 213 -0.32 10.98 6.26
C VAL A 213 -1.52 10.21 6.81
N ILE A 214 -2.28 9.62 5.92
CA ILE A 214 -3.44 8.79 6.30
C ILE A 214 -2.93 7.40 6.71
N LEU A 215 -3.19 7.00 7.95
CA LEU A 215 -2.67 5.77 8.53
C LEU A 215 -3.75 4.69 8.66
N GLY A 216 -3.34 3.45 8.42
CA GLY A 216 -4.11 2.23 8.61
C GLY A 216 -3.39 1.24 9.52
N PHE A 217 -4.14 0.57 10.39
CA PHE A 217 -3.61 -0.52 11.20
C PHE A 217 -4.09 -1.86 10.66
N LEU A 218 -3.14 -2.76 10.36
CA LEU A 218 -3.40 -4.13 9.90
C LEU A 218 -3.44 -5.08 11.09
N THR A 219 -4.39 -6.00 11.10
CA THR A 219 -4.45 -7.07 12.10
C THR A 219 -5.03 -8.37 11.53
N GLY A 220 -4.46 -9.49 11.98
CA GLY A 220 -5.01 -10.83 11.79
C GLY A 220 -5.10 -11.59 13.11
N ASP A 221 -4.76 -10.94 14.22
CA ASP A 221 -4.74 -11.57 15.53
C ASP A 221 -6.14 -11.57 16.16
N LYS A 222 -6.71 -12.78 16.29
CA LYS A 222 -8.02 -13.02 16.93
C LYS A 222 -7.96 -13.02 18.46
N ASN A 223 -6.77 -13.07 19.06
CA ASN A 223 -6.60 -13.20 20.50
C ASN A 223 -6.45 -11.83 21.19
N VAL A 224 -6.19 -10.77 20.42
CA VAL A 224 -6.08 -9.41 20.93
C VAL A 224 -7.30 -8.61 20.48
N SER A 225 -8.05 -8.09 21.44
CA SER A 225 -9.26 -7.33 21.13
C SER A 225 -8.94 -6.01 20.39
N LEU A 226 -9.91 -5.51 19.61
CA LEU A 226 -9.83 -4.20 18.96
C LEU A 226 -9.41 -3.09 19.94
N TYR A 227 -9.96 -3.09 21.16
CA TYR A 227 -9.65 -2.08 22.17
C TYR A 227 -8.19 -2.13 22.61
N GLN A 228 -7.66 -3.31 22.91
CA GLN A 228 -6.25 -3.50 23.26
C GLN A 228 -5.31 -3.10 22.13
N GLN A 229 -5.68 -3.40 20.88
CA GLN A 229 -4.91 -3.02 19.71
C GLN A 229 -4.86 -1.49 19.54
N LEU A 230 -6.00 -0.79 19.68
CA LEU A 230 -6.05 0.66 19.59
C LEU A 230 -5.36 1.35 20.78
N GLU A 231 -5.43 0.78 21.97
CA GLU A 231 -4.70 1.23 23.15
C GLU A 231 -3.19 1.12 22.92
N GLY A 232 -2.70 -0.04 22.42
CA GLY A 232 -1.29 -0.25 22.10
C GLY A 232 -0.77 0.66 20.99
N LEU A 233 -1.62 0.98 20.00
CA LEU A 233 -1.28 1.92 18.94
C LEU A 233 -1.16 3.37 19.45
N GLY A 234 -1.93 3.75 20.48
CA GLY A 234 -1.87 5.05 21.13
C GLY A 234 -2.58 6.20 20.40
N PHE A 235 -3.22 5.93 19.26
CA PHE A 235 -4.05 6.89 18.51
C PHE A 235 -5.12 6.16 17.69
N LEU A 236 -6.13 6.88 17.20
CA LEU A 236 -7.15 6.32 16.30
C LEU A 236 -6.68 6.46 14.85
N PRO A 237 -6.38 5.34 14.15
CA PRO A 237 -6.00 5.41 12.75
C PRO A 237 -7.22 5.74 11.88
N LYS A 238 -7.00 6.26 10.66
CA LYS A 238 -8.11 6.48 9.71
C LYS A 238 -8.69 5.18 9.18
N PHE A 239 -7.86 4.13 9.09
CA PHE A 239 -8.25 2.80 8.62
C PHE A 239 -7.90 1.74 9.67
N TYR A 240 -8.85 0.84 9.91
CA TYR A 240 -8.63 -0.41 10.63
C TYR A 240 -8.86 -1.54 9.64
N ASN A 241 -7.78 -2.25 9.30
CA ASN A 241 -7.76 -3.24 8.22
C ASN A 241 -7.58 -4.66 8.79
N PRO A 242 -8.65 -5.32 9.22
CA PRO A 242 -8.59 -6.66 9.80
C PRO A 242 -8.55 -7.75 8.74
N HIS A 243 -8.04 -8.93 9.10
CA HIS A 243 -8.36 -10.14 8.33
C HIS A 243 -9.89 -10.29 8.22
N PHE A 244 -10.41 -10.63 7.06
CA PHE A 244 -11.85 -10.59 6.77
C PHE A 244 -12.69 -11.49 7.68
N SER A 245 -12.11 -12.57 8.24
CA SER A 245 -12.79 -13.44 9.19
C SER A 245 -13.06 -12.81 10.57
N LEU A 246 -12.40 -11.68 10.86
CA LEU A 246 -12.58 -10.94 12.12
C LEU A 246 -13.67 -9.88 12.01
N VAL A 247 -14.22 -9.64 10.82
CA VAL A 247 -15.21 -8.59 10.60
C VAL A 247 -16.57 -9.03 11.11
N THR A 248 -17.08 -8.31 12.11
CA THR A 248 -18.44 -8.43 12.65
C THR A 248 -19.17 -7.10 12.50
N LYS A 249 -20.48 -7.11 12.67
CA LYS A 249 -21.29 -5.88 12.66
C LYS A 249 -20.88 -4.94 13.80
N GLU A 250 -20.60 -5.49 14.99
CA GLU A 250 -20.18 -4.74 16.16
C GLU A 250 -18.83 -4.04 15.93
N LEU A 251 -17.86 -4.73 15.27
CA LEU A 251 -16.58 -4.15 14.90
C LEU A 251 -16.78 -2.96 13.95
N LEU A 252 -17.60 -3.14 12.91
CA LEU A 252 -17.89 -2.08 11.94
C LEU A 252 -18.54 -0.86 12.62
N ASP A 253 -19.58 -1.08 13.44
CA ASP A 253 -20.29 -0.01 14.12
C ASP A 253 -19.37 0.76 15.08
N TYR A 254 -18.52 0.03 15.81
CA TYR A 254 -17.53 0.68 16.67
C TYR A 254 -16.55 1.53 15.89
N CYS A 255 -15.92 0.96 14.84
CA CYS A 255 -14.96 1.69 14.00
C CYS A 255 -15.60 2.95 13.39
N HIS A 256 -16.80 2.82 12.84
CA HIS A 256 -17.55 3.93 12.26
C HIS A 256 -17.89 5.01 13.30
N SER A 257 -18.28 4.61 14.52
CA SER A 257 -18.56 5.55 15.63
C SER A 257 -17.33 6.39 16.02
N LYS A 258 -16.12 5.88 15.74
CA LYS A 258 -14.85 6.56 15.96
C LYS A 258 -14.29 7.26 14.70
N GLY A 259 -15.06 7.26 13.59
CA GLY A 259 -14.63 7.86 12.32
C GLY A 259 -13.54 7.08 11.57
N MET A 260 -13.31 5.82 11.95
CA MET A 260 -12.43 4.90 11.27
C MET A 260 -13.17 4.20 10.13
N LYS A 261 -12.45 3.89 9.04
CA LYS A 261 -12.92 3.03 7.94
C LYS A 261 -12.40 1.62 8.12
N VAL A 262 -13.17 0.63 7.64
CA VAL A 262 -12.80 -0.78 7.73
C VAL A 262 -12.65 -1.36 6.32
N VAL A 263 -11.43 -1.79 5.97
CA VAL A 263 -11.10 -2.36 4.67
C VAL A 263 -10.41 -3.72 4.88
N PRO A 264 -11.19 -4.82 4.94
CA PRO A 264 -10.68 -6.15 5.25
C PRO A 264 -9.83 -6.77 4.13
N TRP A 265 -8.91 -7.68 4.52
CA TRP A 265 -7.97 -8.42 3.68
C TRP A 265 -7.97 -9.93 4.01
N THR A 266 -7.50 -10.85 3.18
CA THR A 266 -7.52 -10.78 1.73
C THR A 266 -8.73 -11.55 1.28
N VAL A 267 -9.67 -10.90 0.61
CA VAL A 267 -10.97 -11.50 0.25
C VAL A 267 -10.91 -11.97 -1.20
N ALA A 268 -10.90 -13.28 -1.41
CA ALA A 268 -10.88 -13.85 -2.76
C ALA A 268 -12.29 -14.16 -3.27
N ASP A 269 -13.15 -14.74 -2.43
CA ASP A 269 -14.47 -15.20 -2.83
C ASP A 269 -15.47 -14.04 -3.05
N ILE A 270 -16.27 -14.12 -4.13
CA ILE A 270 -17.22 -13.06 -4.50
C ILE A 270 -18.38 -12.96 -3.50
N GLU A 271 -18.82 -14.07 -2.92
CA GLU A 271 -19.92 -14.05 -1.95
C GLU A 271 -19.45 -13.44 -0.61
N ASP A 272 -18.21 -13.69 -0.22
CA ASP A 272 -17.60 -12.99 0.92
C ASP A 272 -17.46 -11.48 0.65
N MET A 273 -17.07 -11.08 -0.55
CA MET A 273 -17.02 -9.65 -0.94
C MET A 273 -18.40 -9.01 -0.81
N LYS A 274 -19.46 -9.65 -1.36
CA LYS A 274 -20.83 -9.15 -1.27
C LYS A 274 -21.31 -9.07 0.18
N ARG A 275 -21.05 -10.10 0.97
CA ARG A 275 -21.40 -10.16 2.40
C ARG A 275 -20.77 -9.00 3.17
N LEU A 276 -19.46 -8.80 3.03
CA LEU A 276 -18.72 -7.74 3.73
C LEU A 276 -19.22 -6.34 3.31
N LYS A 277 -19.45 -6.13 2.02
CA LYS A 277 -20.03 -4.88 1.51
C LYS A 277 -21.45 -4.63 2.08
N ALA A 278 -22.31 -5.65 2.11
CA ALA A 278 -23.66 -5.56 2.68
C ALA A 278 -23.63 -5.31 4.19
N MET A 279 -22.62 -5.82 4.92
CA MET A 279 -22.41 -5.52 6.33
C MET A 279 -21.99 -4.08 6.60
N GLY A 280 -21.48 -3.37 5.59
CA GLY A 280 -21.05 -1.98 5.69
C GLY A 280 -19.53 -1.78 5.70
N ALA A 281 -18.72 -2.75 5.24
CA ALA A 281 -17.28 -2.53 5.05
C ALA A 281 -17.05 -1.38 4.04
N ASP A 282 -16.05 -0.53 4.31
CA ASP A 282 -15.72 0.65 3.48
C ASP A 282 -14.91 0.31 2.22
N GLY A 283 -14.48 -0.93 2.09
CA GLY A 283 -13.73 -1.42 0.95
C GLY A 283 -13.33 -2.88 1.14
N ILE A 284 -12.57 -3.39 0.18
CA ILE A 284 -12.06 -4.78 0.18
C ILE A 284 -10.69 -4.81 -0.45
N ILE A 285 -9.74 -5.51 0.20
CA ILE A 285 -8.43 -5.85 -0.35
C ILE A 285 -8.52 -7.27 -0.94
N THR A 286 -8.23 -7.41 -2.25
CA THR A 286 -8.38 -8.68 -2.97
C THR A 286 -7.22 -8.97 -3.92
N ASP A 287 -6.90 -10.26 -4.09
CA ASP A 287 -5.97 -10.75 -5.12
C ASP A 287 -6.57 -10.70 -6.54
N TYR A 288 -7.89 -10.50 -6.65
CA TYR A 288 -8.68 -10.59 -7.88
C TYR A 288 -9.55 -9.35 -8.10
N PRO A 289 -8.97 -8.17 -8.41
CA PRO A 289 -9.73 -6.94 -8.59
C PRO A 289 -10.74 -6.99 -9.75
N ASP A 290 -10.56 -7.88 -10.74
CA ASP A 290 -11.53 -8.17 -11.81
C ASP A 290 -12.92 -8.58 -11.26
N ARG A 291 -12.97 -9.11 -10.03
CA ARG A 291 -14.23 -9.48 -9.34
C ARG A 291 -15.04 -8.28 -8.87
N PHE A 292 -14.45 -7.09 -8.76
CA PHE A 292 -15.19 -5.86 -8.43
C PHE A 292 -16.28 -5.50 -9.44
N ASN A 293 -16.18 -5.99 -10.68
CA ASN A 293 -17.22 -5.79 -11.70
C ASN A 293 -18.52 -6.57 -11.41
N LYS A 294 -18.48 -7.49 -10.44
CA LYS A 294 -19.63 -8.34 -10.02
C LYS A 294 -20.19 -7.90 -8.65
N LEU A 295 -19.64 -6.82 -8.07
CA LEU A 295 -19.95 -6.29 -6.75
C LEU A 295 -20.87 -5.07 -6.86
#